data_cbc38474466ac36e0297bda74a17ae59
#
_entry.id   cbc38474466ac36e0297bda74a17ae59
#
_cell.length_a   1.000
_cell.length_b   1.000
_cell.length_c   1.000
_cell.angle_alpha   90.00
_cell.angle_beta   90.00
_cell.angle_gamma   90.00
#
_symmetry.space_group_name_H-M   'P 1'
#
loop_
_entity.id
_entity.type
_entity.pdbx_description
1 polymer ?
#
loop_
_entity_poly.entity_id
_entity_poly.type
_entity_poly.pdbx_seq_one_letter_code
_entity_poly.pdbx_strand_id
1 'polypeptide(L)'
;SPQFDLDKQACLDYFESYFGFIPDYIGLMVDDAPRALEGYVLMREWSLAENLLDSKHVELLLCTVNAAEFGSRFVNVHANGARNAGATEAEIVESVLCAIPVSGVASWLPGADGIMEGRAK
;
A
#
# COMPACT_ATOMS: atom_id res chain seq x y z
N SER A 1 -25.83 2.22 -14.69
CA SER A 1 -24.61 1.64 -14.14
C SER A 1 -23.85 2.69 -13.34
N PRO A 2 -22.99 2.25 -12.42
CA PRO A 2 -22.18 3.16 -11.62
C PRO A 2 -21.31 4.04 -12.50
N GLN A 3 -21.11 5.29 -12.10
CA GLN A 3 -20.29 6.25 -12.84
C GLN A 3 -19.30 6.93 -11.90
N PHE A 4 -18.18 7.37 -12.46
CA PHE A 4 -17.26 8.24 -11.77
C PHE A 4 -17.74 9.70 -11.88
N ASP A 5 -17.74 10.42 -10.75
CA ASP A 5 -17.85 11.87 -10.75
C ASP A 5 -16.49 12.50 -10.99
N LEU A 6 -15.43 11.83 -10.53
CA LEU A 6 -14.06 12.19 -10.83
C LEU A 6 -13.58 11.41 -12.06
N ASP A 7 -12.49 11.90 -12.67
CA ASP A 7 -11.87 11.23 -13.80
C ASP A 7 -11.38 9.84 -13.38
N LYS A 8 -11.90 8.80 -14.03
CA LYS A 8 -11.51 7.41 -13.80
C LYS A 8 -10.01 7.20 -13.95
N GLN A 9 -9.42 7.75 -15.03
CA GLN A 9 -8.00 7.59 -15.30
C GLN A 9 -7.16 8.26 -14.21
N ALA A 10 -7.58 9.40 -13.70
CA ALA A 10 -6.89 10.07 -12.60
C ALA A 10 -6.88 9.21 -11.33
N CYS A 11 -7.98 8.50 -11.05
CA CYS A 11 -8.03 7.57 -9.92
C CYS A 11 -7.04 6.41 -10.08
N LEU A 12 -6.97 5.84 -11.28
CA LEU A 12 -6.02 4.77 -11.57
C LEU A 12 -4.58 5.26 -11.50
N ASP A 13 -4.30 6.42 -12.06
CA ASP A 13 -2.98 7.03 -12.06
C ASP A 13 -2.49 7.31 -10.63
N TYR A 14 -3.41 7.69 -9.75
CA TYR A 14 -3.09 7.89 -8.34
C TYR A 14 -2.47 6.63 -7.72
N PHE A 15 -3.12 5.48 -7.91
CA PHE A 15 -2.63 4.23 -7.33
C PHE A 15 -1.36 3.74 -8.02
N GLU A 16 -1.27 3.87 -9.32
CA GLU A 16 -0.06 3.48 -10.05
C GLU A 16 1.14 4.33 -9.62
N SER A 17 0.94 5.63 -9.38
CA SER A 17 2.02 6.49 -8.92
C SER A 17 2.54 6.12 -7.52
N TYR A 18 1.65 5.64 -6.65
CA TYR A 18 2.02 5.26 -5.28
C TYR A 18 2.63 3.87 -5.19
N PHE A 19 2.11 2.90 -5.93
CA PHE A 19 2.49 1.49 -5.78
C PHE A 19 3.37 0.97 -6.91
N GLY A 20 3.46 1.68 -8.02
CA GLY A 20 4.15 1.20 -9.20
C GLY A 20 3.33 0.22 -10.04
N PHE A 21 2.09 -0.05 -9.64
CA PHE A 21 1.14 -0.92 -10.33
C PHE A 21 -0.27 -0.62 -9.82
N ILE A 22 -1.27 -1.17 -10.47
CA ILE A 22 -2.66 -1.07 -10.00
C ILE A 22 -3.02 -2.38 -9.31
N PRO A 23 -3.25 -2.38 -7.97
CA PRO A 23 -3.66 -3.58 -7.26
C PRO A 23 -4.98 -4.14 -7.82
N ASP A 24 -5.14 -5.46 -7.77
CA ASP A 24 -6.32 -6.13 -8.30
C ASP A 24 -7.63 -5.68 -7.66
N TYR A 25 -7.62 -5.41 -6.34
CA TYR A 25 -8.81 -4.93 -5.64
C TYR A 25 -9.21 -3.52 -6.08
N ILE A 26 -8.27 -2.71 -6.54
CA ILE A 26 -8.57 -1.40 -7.13
C ILE A 26 -9.23 -1.61 -8.50
N GLY A 27 -8.73 -2.56 -9.30
CA GLY A 27 -9.36 -2.92 -10.57
C GLY A 27 -10.82 -3.34 -10.41
N LEU A 28 -11.11 -4.13 -9.36
CA LEU A 28 -12.48 -4.52 -9.05
C LEU A 28 -13.34 -3.30 -8.71
N MET A 29 -12.82 -2.37 -7.91
CA MET A 29 -13.55 -1.16 -7.53
C MET A 29 -13.85 -0.26 -8.73
N VAL A 30 -12.92 -0.20 -9.68
CA VAL A 30 -13.13 0.58 -10.91
C VAL A 30 -14.39 0.14 -11.64
N ASP A 31 -14.60 -1.18 -11.72
CA ASP A 31 -15.72 -1.74 -12.49
C ASP A 31 -17.03 -1.76 -11.68
N ASP A 32 -16.95 -2.11 -10.41
CA ASP A 32 -18.15 -2.44 -9.62
C ASP A 32 -18.50 -1.42 -8.55
N ALA A 33 -17.56 -0.59 -8.13
CA ALA A 33 -17.75 0.38 -7.05
C ALA A 33 -17.00 1.70 -7.29
N PRO A 34 -17.19 2.36 -8.44
CA PRO A 34 -16.39 3.55 -8.79
C PRO A 34 -16.53 4.69 -7.79
N ARG A 35 -17.71 4.89 -7.22
CA ARG A 35 -17.90 5.96 -6.24
C ARG A 35 -17.18 5.68 -4.91
N ALA A 36 -17.12 4.41 -4.52
CA ALA A 36 -16.33 4.02 -3.36
C ALA A 36 -14.82 4.25 -3.62
N LEU A 37 -14.38 3.97 -4.84
CA LEU A 37 -13.00 4.24 -5.24
C LEU A 37 -12.67 5.72 -5.18
N GLU A 38 -13.56 6.58 -5.68
CA GLU A 38 -13.40 8.04 -5.57
C GLU A 38 -13.25 8.48 -4.11
N GLY A 39 -14.13 7.99 -3.25
CA GLY A 39 -14.06 8.28 -1.81
C GLY A 39 -12.75 7.82 -1.18
N TYR A 40 -12.27 6.65 -1.59
CA TYR A 40 -11.00 6.12 -1.10
C TYR A 40 -9.80 6.97 -1.56
N VAL A 41 -9.77 7.38 -2.83
CA VAL A 41 -8.74 8.28 -3.34
C VAL A 41 -8.73 9.59 -2.56
N LEU A 42 -9.91 10.19 -2.39
CA LEU A 42 -10.05 11.46 -1.65
C LEU A 42 -9.60 11.31 -0.20
N MET A 43 -9.98 10.23 0.46
CA MET A 43 -9.56 9.96 1.84
C MET A 43 -8.04 9.84 1.95
N ARG A 44 -7.40 9.14 1.03
CA ARG A 44 -5.95 9.02 1.01
C ARG A 44 -5.26 10.37 0.78
N GLU A 45 -5.75 11.13 -0.21
CA GLU A 45 -5.20 12.46 -0.50
C GLU A 45 -5.29 13.38 0.72
N TRP A 46 -6.46 13.42 1.37
CA TRP A 46 -6.67 14.27 2.53
C TRP A 46 -5.86 13.80 3.74
N SER A 47 -5.70 12.49 3.92
CA SER A 47 -4.89 11.94 5.01
C SER A 47 -3.41 12.26 4.86
N LEU A 48 -2.96 12.51 3.63
CA LEU A 48 -1.55 12.79 3.30
C LEU A 48 -1.36 14.21 2.77
N ALA A 49 -2.34 15.11 3.02
CA ALA A 49 -2.36 16.44 2.42
C ALA A 49 -1.16 17.32 2.80
N GLU A 50 -0.62 17.12 3.99
CA GLU A 50 0.50 17.94 4.47
C GLU A 50 1.84 17.53 3.85
N ASN A 51 1.97 16.30 3.38
CA ASN A 51 3.20 15.75 2.78
C ASN A 51 4.46 15.93 3.65
N LEU A 52 4.29 15.95 4.97
CA LEU A 52 5.40 16.06 5.92
C LEU A 52 6.25 14.78 5.92
N LEU A 53 5.63 13.64 5.64
CA LEU A 53 6.33 12.38 5.41
C LEU A 53 6.31 12.10 3.91
N ASP A 54 7.47 11.80 3.35
CA ASP A 54 7.54 11.46 1.92
C ASP A 54 6.93 10.08 1.63
N SER A 55 6.73 9.78 0.35
CA SER A 55 6.09 8.53 -0.07
C SER A 55 6.83 7.30 0.43
N LYS A 56 8.16 7.32 0.44
CA LYS A 56 8.96 6.20 0.93
C LYS A 56 8.67 5.92 2.41
N HIS A 57 8.69 6.94 3.25
CA HIS A 57 8.41 6.78 4.68
C HIS A 57 6.97 6.31 4.93
N VAL A 58 6.00 6.88 4.22
CA VAL A 58 4.60 6.47 4.34
C VAL A 58 4.44 4.99 4.00
N GLU A 59 5.00 4.54 2.89
CA GLU A 59 4.89 3.14 2.47
C GLU A 59 5.59 2.18 3.44
N LEU A 60 6.75 2.56 3.97
CA LEU A 60 7.44 1.77 5.00
C LEU A 60 6.61 1.66 6.29
N LEU A 61 6.01 2.76 6.75
CA LEU A 61 5.11 2.72 7.91
C LEU A 61 3.92 1.82 7.67
N LEU A 62 3.34 1.85 6.47
CA LEU A 62 2.21 0.99 6.12
C LEU A 62 2.62 -0.49 6.05
N CYS A 63 3.85 -0.80 5.66
CA CYS A 63 4.39 -2.16 5.78
C CYS A 63 4.37 -2.63 7.24
N THR A 64 4.85 -1.78 8.15
CA THR A 64 4.88 -2.09 9.58
C THR A 64 3.48 -2.33 10.13
N VAL A 65 2.55 -1.41 9.86
CA VAL A 65 1.18 -1.50 10.38
C VAL A 65 0.47 -2.75 9.86
N ASN A 66 0.61 -3.05 8.58
CA ASN A 66 -0.05 -4.21 7.99
C ASN A 66 0.57 -5.53 8.45
N ALA A 67 1.88 -5.58 8.66
CA ALA A 67 2.52 -6.74 9.28
C ALA A 67 2.01 -6.96 10.72
N ALA A 68 1.86 -5.89 11.48
CA ALA A 68 1.33 -5.95 12.85
C ALA A 68 -0.11 -6.49 12.88
N GLU A 69 -0.88 -6.27 11.82
CA GLU A 69 -2.24 -6.78 11.67
C GLU A 69 -2.31 -8.12 10.93
N PHE A 70 -1.18 -8.75 10.67
CA PHE A 70 -1.07 -10.05 10.00
C PHE A 70 -1.61 -10.05 8.56
N GLY A 71 -1.51 -8.90 7.87
CA GLY A 71 -2.03 -8.72 6.52
C GLY A 71 -0.98 -8.86 5.43
N SER A 72 -0.54 -10.07 5.10
CA SER A 72 0.52 -10.32 4.11
C SER A 72 0.23 -9.66 2.75
N ARG A 73 -1.02 -9.69 2.31
CA ARG A 73 -1.43 -9.09 1.03
C ARG A 73 -1.16 -7.59 1.00
N PHE A 74 -1.49 -6.88 2.09
CA PHE A 74 -1.26 -5.45 2.18
C PHE A 74 0.21 -5.12 2.42
N VAL A 75 0.94 -5.98 3.12
CA VAL A 75 2.40 -5.85 3.19
C VAL A 75 3.00 -5.92 1.78
N ASN A 76 2.54 -6.86 0.94
CA ASN A 76 3.00 -6.93 -0.45
C ASN A 76 2.73 -5.63 -1.21
N VAL A 77 1.51 -5.09 -1.12
CA VAL A 77 1.14 -3.84 -1.79
C VAL A 77 2.06 -2.70 -1.37
N HIS A 78 2.26 -2.52 -0.07
CA HIS A 78 3.04 -1.40 0.45
C HIS A 78 4.55 -1.62 0.31
N ALA A 79 5.04 -2.86 0.34
CA ALA A 79 6.43 -3.15 0.01
C ALA A 79 6.75 -2.77 -1.44
N ASN A 80 5.84 -3.07 -2.36
CA ASN A 80 5.99 -2.64 -3.76
C ASN A 80 5.91 -1.12 -3.89
N GLY A 81 5.01 -0.48 -3.15
CA GLY A 81 4.93 0.98 -3.09
C GLY A 81 6.22 1.60 -2.54
N ALA A 82 6.80 1.00 -1.50
CA ALA A 82 8.07 1.45 -0.94
C ALA A 82 9.21 1.32 -1.96
N ARG A 83 9.29 0.20 -2.69
CA ARG A 83 10.27 0.01 -3.77
C ARG A 83 10.11 1.08 -4.84
N ASN A 84 8.88 1.33 -5.26
CA ASN A 84 8.57 2.36 -6.24
C ASN A 84 9.00 3.76 -5.77
N ALA A 85 8.96 4.01 -4.46
CA ALA A 85 9.39 5.27 -3.86
C ALA A 85 10.88 5.30 -3.50
N GLY A 86 11.66 4.28 -3.88
CA GLY A 86 13.11 4.25 -3.71
C GLY A 86 13.61 3.58 -2.44
N ALA A 87 12.77 2.86 -1.71
CA ALA A 87 13.22 2.10 -0.55
C ALA A 87 14.09 0.91 -0.97
N THR A 88 15.11 0.64 -0.18
CA THR A 88 15.91 -0.56 -0.33
C THR A 88 15.20 -1.76 0.28
N GLU A 89 15.57 -2.97 -0.14
CA GLU A 89 15.04 -4.20 0.45
C GLU A 89 15.35 -4.28 1.95
N ALA A 90 16.53 -3.81 2.35
CA ALA A 90 16.91 -3.75 3.76
C ALA A 90 15.98 -2.83 4.57
N GLU A 91 15.64 -1.67 4.03
CA GLU A 91 14.70 -0.75 4.68
C GLU A 91 13.31 -1.37 4.85
N ILE A 92 12.84 -2.09 3.83
CA ILE A 92 11.54 -2.77 3.87
C ILE A 92 11.54 -3.86 4.95
N VAL A 93 12.57 -4.69 4.98
CA VAL A 93 12.72 -5.73 6.01
C VAL A 93 12.73 -5.11 7.41
N GLU A 94 13.53 -4.08 7.60
CA GLU A 94 13.64 -3.43 8.91
C GLU A 94 12.31 -2.81 9.36
N SER A 95 11.56 -2.21 8.44
CA SER A 95 10.26 -1.64 8.76
C SER A 95 9.27 -2.71 9.25
N VAL A 96 9.28 -3.88 8.62
CA VAL A 96 8.42 -5.00 9.02
C VAL A 96 8.87 -5.59 10.36
N LEU A 97 10.18 -5.66 10.62
CA LEU A 97 10.70 -6.11 11.91
C LEU A 97 10.21 -5.22 13.06
N CYS A 98 9.94 -3.95 12.81
CA CYS A 98 9.39 -3.03 13.82
C CYS A 98 8.02 -3.44 14.35
N ALA A 99 7.30 -4.33 13.68
CA ALA A 99 6.02 -4.85 14.15
C ALA A 99 6.20 -5.86 15.30
N ILE A 100 7.34 -6.52 15.37
CA ILE A 100 7.58 -7.63 16.33
C ILE A 100 7.45 -7.20 17.80
N PRO A 101 8.05 -6.07 18.24
CA PRO A 101 7.94 -5.67 19.65
C PRO A 101 6.51 -5.42 20.12
N VAL A 102 5.60 -5.09 19.21
CA VAL A 102 4.20 -4.78 19.52
C VAL A 102 3.32 -6.00 19.33
N SER A 103 3.46 -6.70 18.21
CA SER A 103 2.54 -7.77 17.77
C SER A 103 3.14 -9.18 17.91
N GLY A 104 4.37 -9.30 18.37
CA GLY A 104 5.03 -10.58 18.53
C GLY A 104 5.67 -11.10 17.24
N VAL A 105 6.51 -12.12 17.36
CA VAL A 105 7.27 -12.69 16.24
C VAL A 105 6.35 -13.28 15.15
N ALA A 106 5.12 -13.67 15.51
CA ALA A 106 4.16 -14.18 14.53
C ALA A 106 3.81 -13.17 13.44
N SER A 107 3.99 -11.86 13.70
CA SER A 107 3.78 -10.82 12.68
C SER A 107 4.84 -10.87 11.57
N TRP A 108 5.99 -11.46 11.83
CA TRP A 108 7.04 -11.63 10.82
C TRP A 108 6.63 -12.58 9.70
N LEU A 109 5.81 -13.59 9.98
CA LEU A 109 5.41 -14.57 8.98
C LEU A 109 4.64 -13.91 7.82
N PRO A 110 3.50 -13.23 8.05
CA PRO A 110 2.82 -12.51 6.98
C PRO A 110 3.66 -11.36 6.42
N GLY A 111 4.47 -10.72 7.24
CA GLY A 111 5.37 -9.67 6.79
C GLY A 111 6.38 -10.18 5.77
N ALA A 112 7.07 -11.27 6.10
CA ALA A 112 8.04 -11.90 5.21
C ALA A 112 7.39 -12.39 3.93
N ASP A 113 6.21 -13.03 4.02
CA ASP A 113 5.47 -13.50 2.85
C ASP A 113 5.14 -12.34 1.90
N GLY A 114 4.67 -11.23 2.44
CA GLY A 114 4.35 -10.04 1.65
C GLY A 114 5.57 -9.43 0.96
N ILE A 115 6.71 -9.38 1.66
CA ILE A 115 7.97 -8.89 1.09
C ILE A 115 8.44 -9.79 -0.05
N MET A 116 8.48 -11.10 0.21
CA MET A 116 9.03 -12.08 -0.73
C MET A 116 8.20 -12.19 -2.01
N GLU A 117 6.89 -12.06 -1.92
CA GLU A 117 6.02 -12.11 -3.08
C GLU A 117 6.41 -11.08 -4.14
N GLY A 118 6.71 -9.86 -3.74
CA GLY A 118 7.14 -8.81 -4.66
C GLY A 118 8.53 -9.05 -5.25
N ARG A 119 9.41 -9.72 -4.49
CA ARG A 119 10.76 -10.06 -4.97
C ARG A 119 10.75 -11.16 -6.01
N ALA A 120 9.80 -12.06 -5.94
CA ALA A 120 9.71 -13.20 -6.88
C ALA A 120 9.43 -12.77 -8.31
N LYS A 121 9.09 -11.51 -8.50
CA LYS A 121 8.85 -10.90 -9.81
C LYS A 121 10.05 -10.04 -10.22
#